data_b496c64a345756cce20030e8ad6ebeef
#
_entry.id   b496c64a345756cce20030e8ad6ebeef
#
_cell.length_a   1.000
_cell.length_b   1.000
_cell.length_c   1.000
_cell.angle_alpha   90.00
_cell.angle_beta   90.00
_cell.angle_gamma   90.00
#
_symmetry.space_group_name_H-M   'P 1'
#
loop_
_entity.id
_entity.type
_entity.pdbx_description
1 polymer ?
#
loop_
_entity_poly.entity_id
_entity_poly.type
_entity_poly.pdbx_seq_one_letter_code
_entity_poly.pdbx_strand_id
1 'polypeptide(L)'
;MDDEKALLFIREEIDSIDSELISLLESRLNLSLQIGKLKKKMDKDLYDEEREAEILKKIDELALIYPKEDLKSIFMEIMKTSLNQQQ
;
A
#
# COMPACT_ATOMS: atom_id res chain seq x y z
N MET A 1 -23.47 17.37 21.33
CA MET A 1 -23.28 15.93 21.08
C MET A 1 -22.48 15.36 22.22
N ASP A 2 -22.89 14.25 22.79
CA ASP A 2 -22.11 13.64 23.85
C ASP A 2 -20.88 12.91 23.29
N ASP A 3 -19.95 12.57 24.18
CA ASP A 3 -18.67 11.98 23.80
C ASP A 3 -18.83 10.59 23.18
N GLU A 4 -19.81 9.80 23.62
CA GLU A 4 -20.05 8.47 23.06
C GLU A 4 -20.52 8.54 21.62
N LYS A 5 -21.41 9.48 21.30
CA LYS A 5 -21.89 9.70 19.93
C LYS A 5 -20.78 10.21 19.02
N ALA A 6 -19.95 11.13 19.56
CA ALA A 6 -18.80 11.63 18.82
C ALA A 6 -17.79 10.52 18.52
N LEU A 7 -17.53 9.65 19.49
CA LEU A 7 -16.65 8.50 19.34
C LEU A 7 -17.18 7.56 18.26
N LEU A 8 -18.47 7.24 18.29
CA LEU A 8 -19.09 6.37 17.30
C LEU A 8 -18.98 6.95 15.89
N PHE A 9 -19.27 8.25 15.76
CA PHE A 9 -19.17 8.94 14.47
C PHE A 9 -17.75 8.87 13.89
N ILE A 10 -16.74 9.16 14.72
CA ILE A 10 -15.34 9.12 14.28
C ILE A 10 -14.93 7.70 13.89
N ARG A 11 -15.37 6.69 14.63
CA ARG A 11 -15.08 5.28 14.28
C ARG A 11 -15.71 4.88 12.95
N GLU A 12 -16.92 5.35 12.65
CA GLU A 12 -17.57 5.09 11.37
C GLU A 12 -16.79 5.74 10.22
N GLU A 13 -16.22 6.92 10.44
CA GLU A 13 -15.37 7.58 9.45
C GLU A 13 -14.09 6.76 9.20
N ILE A 14 -13.49 6.22 10.26
CA ILE A 14 -12.31 5.36 10.13
C ILE A 14 -12.66 4.07 9.38
N ASP A 15 -13.80 3.45 9.69
CA ASP A 15 -14.25 2.24 9.01
C ASP A 15 -14.41 2.47 7.50
N SER A 16 -14.92 3.63 7.14
CA SER A 16 -15.07 4.02 5.73
C SER A 16 -13.71 4.14 5.03
N ILE A 17 -12.76 4.79 5.70
CA ILE A 17 -11.38 4.92 5.20
C ILE A 17 -10.73 3.54 5.07
N ASP A 18 -10.90 2.68 6.06
CA ASP A 18 -10.34 1.33 6.02
C ASP A 18 -10.88 0.53 4.85
N SER A 19 -12.17 0.65 4.56
CA SER A 19 -12.79 -0.01 3.41
C SER A 19 -12.19 0.48 2.09
N GLU A 20 -11.97 1.78 1.96
CA GLU A 20 -11.31 2.36 0.78
C GLU A 20 -9.87 1.88 0.66
N LEU A 21 -9.15 1.83 1.79
CA LEU A 21 -7.77 1.38 1.84
C LEU A 21 -7.66 -0.07 1.36
N ILE A 22 -8.54 -0.95 1.84
CA ILE A 22 -8.58 -2.35 1.41
C ILE A 22 -8.84 -2.43 -0.11
N SER A 23 -9.80 -1.67 -0.60
CA SER A 23 -10.11 -1.62 -2.03
C SER A 23 -8.92 -1.16 -2.87
N LEU A 24 -8.19 -0.16 -2.40
CA LEU A 24 -6.99 0.34 -3.09
C LEU A 24 -5.87 -0.70 -3.08
N LEU A 25 -5.69 -1.42 -1.98
CA LEU A 25 -4.70 -2.49 -1.89
C LEU A 25 -5.04 -3.65 -2.83
N GLU A 26 -6.33 -4.01 -2.96
CA GLU A 26 -6.78 -5.01 -3.93
C GLU A 26 -6.46 -4.59 -5.36
N SER A 27 -6.74 -3.35 -5.70
CA SER A 27 -6.44 -2.80 -7.03
C SER A 27 -4.95 -2.79 -7.31
N ARG A 28 -4.16 -2.40 -6.32
CA ARG A 28 -2.70 -2.39 -6.43
C ARG A 28 -2.15 -3.79 -6.64
N LEU A 29 -2.66 -4.77 -5.90
CA LEU A 29 -2.24 -6.16 -6.06
C LEU A 29 -2.56 -6.65 -7.47
N ASN A 30 -3.76 -6.37 -7.97
CA ASN A 30 -4.15 -6.76 -9.32
C ASN A 30 -3.17 -6.22 -10.38
N LEU A 31 -2.78 -4.95 -10.26
CA LEU A 31 -1.79 -4.34 -11.17
C LEU A 31 -0.41 -4.97 -11.01
N SER A 32 -0.02 -5.29 -9.79
CA SER A 32 1.26 -5.97 -9.51
C SER A 32 1.30 -7.37 -10.16
N LEU A 33 0.18 -8.10 -10.13
CA LEU A 33 0.10 -9.39 -10.79
C LEU A 33 0.25 -9.27 -12.31
N GLN A 34 -0.30 -8.22 -12.90
CA GLN A 34 -0.13 -7.93 -14.32
C GLN A 34 1.34 -7.63 -14.65
N ILE A 35 2.02 -6.86 -13.80
CA ILE A 35 3.45 -6.60 -13.95
C ILE A 35 4.25 -7.90 -13.87
N GLY A 36 3.90 -8.78 -12.93
CA GLY A 36 4.55 -10.07 -12.79
C GLY A 36 4.46 -10.92 -14.05
N LYS A 37 3.29 -10.96 -14.67
CA LYS A 37 3.07 -11.68 -15.94
C LYS A 37 3.92 -11.09 -17.08
N LEU A 38 3.96 -9.76 -17.15
CA LEU A 38 4.78 -9.07 -18.17
C LEU A 38 6.26 -9.35 -17.99
N LYS A 39 6.75 -9.29 -16.75
CA LYS A 39 8.17 -9.56 -16.46
C LYS A 39 8.55 -11.00 -16.82
N LYS A 40 7.71 -11.97 -16.53
CA LYS A 40 7.94 -13.36 -16.92
C LYS A 40 7.98 -13.52 -18.43
N LYS A 41 7.08 -12.86 -19.14
CA LYS A 41 7.06 -12.85 -20.61
C LYS A 41 8.31 -12.20 -21.20
N MET A 42 8.84 -11.18 -20.54
CA MET A 42 10.05 -10.46 -20.97
C MET A 42 11.33 -11.09 -20.45
N ASP A 43 11.25 -12.18 -19.71
CA ASP A 43 12.37 -12.86 -19.07
C ASP A 43 13.14 -11.91 -18.13
N LYS A 44 12.40 -11.12 -17.35
CA LYS A 44 12.94 -10.20 -16.37
C LYS A 44 12.73 -10.72 -14.96
N ASP A 45 13.61 -10.32 -14.04
CA ASP A 45 13.48 -10.63 -12.63
C ASP A 45 12.24 -9.94 -12.04
N LEU A 46 11.51 -10.65 -11.20
CA LEU A 46 10.33 -10.10 -10.54
C LEU A 46 10.70 -9.03 -9.52
N TYR A 47 11.79 -9.22 -8.79
CA TYR A 47 12.26 -8.25 -7.81
C TYR A 47 12.91 -7.06 -8.50
N ASP A 48 12.54 -5.85 -8.07
CA ASP A 48 13.01 -4.59 -8.66
C ASP A 48 13.41 -3.65 -7.53
N GLU A 49 14.69 -3.66 -7.19
CA GLU A 49 15.25 -2.85 -6.11
C GLU A 49 15.12 -1.36 -6.37
N GLU A 50 15.34 -0.92 -7.60
CA GLU A 50 15.21 0.49 -7.99
C GLU A 50 13.78 0.99 -7.79
N ARG A 51 12.81 0.17 -8.17
CA ARG A 51 11.39 0.51 -8.02
C ARG A 51 11.00 0.62 -6.56
N GLU A 52 11.49 -0.28 -5.71
CA GLU A 52 11.26 -0.19 -4.26
C GLU A 52 11.82 1.11 -3.70
N ALA A 53 13.02 1.47 -4.09
CA ALA A 53 13.66 2.72 -3.65
C ALA A 53 12.86 3.94 -4.08
N GLU A 54 12.32 3.96 -5.31
CA GLU A 54 11.45 5.04 -5.79
C GLU A 54 10.20 5.19 -4.93
N ILE A 55 9.56 4.08 -4.60
CA ILE A 55 8.34 4.07 -3.79
C ILE A 55 8.62 4.61 -2.39
N LEU A 56 9.70 4.15 -1.76
CA LEU A 56 10.08 4.63 -0.43
C LEU A 56 10.43 6.12 -0.44
N LYS A 57 11.08 6.60 -1.50
CA LYS A 57 11.39 8.02 -1.67
C LYS A 57 10.12 8.87 -1.78
N LYS A 58 9.10 8.36 -2.48
CA LYS A 58 7.80 9.05 -2.58
C LYS A 58 7.17 9.27 -1.22
N ILE A 59 7.35 8.36 -0.30
CA ILE A 59 6.83 8.48 1.06
C ILE A 59 7.44 9.71 1.74
N ASP A 60 8.74 9.94 1.59
CA ASP A 60 9.40 11.13 2.13
C ASP A 60 8.80 12.42 1.58
N GLU A 61 8.37 12.41 0.33
CA GLU A 61 7.81 13.58 -0.34
C GLU A 61 6.33 13.81 -0.01
N LEU A 62 5.54 12.74 0.11
CA LEU A 62 4.08 12.82 0.21
C LEU A 62 3.55 12.76 1.64
N ALA A 63 4.24 12.11 2.56
CA ALA A 63 3.77 11.99 3.94
C ALA A 63 3.94 13.32 4.67
N LEU A 64 2.83 13.88 5.15
CA LEU A 64 2.83 15.17 5.85
C LEU A 64 2.80 15.00 7.37
N ILE A 65 1.90 14.17 7.87
CA ILE A 65 1.71 13.98 9.31
C ILE A 65 1.95 12.53 9.76
N TYR A 66 1.87 11.58 8.84
CA TYR A 66 2.11 10.17 9.16
C TYR A 66 3.60 9.94 9.42
N PRO A 67 3.99 9.23 10.49
CA PRO A 67 5.41 8.95 10.74
C PRO A 67 6.01 8.22 9.54
N LYS A 68 7.03 8.81 8.94
CA LYS A 68 7.59 8.33 7.67
C LYS A 68 8.16 6.92 7.74
N GLU A 69 8.89 6.63 8.81
CA GLU A 69 9.50 5.30 8.97
C GLU A 69 8.43 4.20 9.15
N ASP A 70 7.36 4.51 9.88
CA ASP A 70 6.25 3.57 10.04
C ASP A 70 5.52 3.35 8.72
N LEU A 71 5.30 4.42 7.95
CA LEU A 71 4.66 4.32 6.64
C LEU A 71 5.52 3.53 5.66
N LYS A 72 6.84 3.71 5.70
CA LYS A 72 7.78 2.91 4.90
C LYS A 72 7.69 1.43 5.25
N SER A 73 7.58 1.10 6.54
CA SER A 73 7.41 -0.29 6.98
C SER A 73 6.13 -0.90 6.43
N ILE A 74 5.04 -0.16 6.43
CA ILE A 74 3.77 -0.60 5.86
C ILE A 74 3.94 -0.89 4.37
N PHE A 75 4.58 0.01 3.62
CA PHE A 75 4.81 -0.17 2.19
C PHE A 75 5.76 -1.32 1.90
N MET A 76 6.76 -1.57 2.74
CA MET A 76 7.62 -2.74 2.60
C MET A 76 6.81 -4.04 2.67
N GLU A 77 5.84 -4.13 3.58
CA GLU A 77 4.95 -5.29 3.67
C GLU A 77 4.04 -5.40 2.44
N ILE A 78 3.51 -4.29 1.96
CA ILE A 78 2.70 -4.27 0.73
C ILE A 78 3.51 -4.79 -0.45
N MET A 79 4.74 -4.31 -0.62
CA MET A 79 5.62 -4.71 -1.71
C MET A 79 6.04 -6.18 -1.61
N LYS A 80 6.32 -6.64 -0.39
CA LYS A 80 6.66 -8.04 -0.12
C LYS A 80 5.51 -8.97 -0.50
N THR A 81 4.29 -8.63 -0.11
CA THR A 81 3.09 -9.40 -0.45
C THR A 81 2.91 -9.47 -1.97
N SER A 82 3.07 -8.33 -2.65
CA SER A 82 2.95 -8.26 -4.10
C SER A 82 3.97 -9.17 -4.79
N LEU A 83 5.22 -9.13 -4.36
CA LEU A 83 6.28 -9.96 -4.91
C LEU A 83 5.98 -11.44 -4.71
N ASN A 84 5.55 -11.83 -3.50
CA ASN A 84 5.20 -13.21 -3.19
C ASN A 84 4.06 -13.71 -4.08
N GLN A 85 3.07 -12.89 -4.34
CA GLN A 85 1.93 -13.27 -5.18
C GLN A 85 2.27 -13.32 -6.67
N GLN A 86 3.31 -12.64 -7.11
CA GLN A 86 3.80 -12.68 -8.49
C GLN A 86 4.49 -14.01 -8.81
N GLN A 87 5.00 -14.68 -7.83
CA GLN A 87 5.74 -15.94 -8.00
C GLN A 87 4.79 -17.16 -8.28
#